data_8b76407fde7a7133dc063c92d43b7a69
#
_entry.id   8b76407fde7a7133dc063c92d43b7a69
#
_cell.length_a   1.000
_cell.length_b   1.000
_cell.length_c   1.000
_cell.angle_alpha   90.00
_cell.angle_beta   90.00
_cell.angle_gamma   90.00
#
_symmetry.space_group_name_H-M   'P 1'
#
loop_
_entity.id
_entity.type
_entity.pdbx_description
1 polymer ?
#
loop_
_entity_poly.entity_id
_entity_poly.type
_entity_poly.pdbx_seq_one_letter_code
_entity_poly.pdbx_strand_id
1 'polypeptide(L)'
;MDAPSPGGAASAYSAAFLDHLTHPRRVGRLASPTHRAEVEDGVCGDRLTLELVVADGVVADAGFRVQGCPGSIAVGSALAAALVGRPARPGAVSSAELEAALGGVPPAKRHALRLAADALAAALRTPVALS
;
A
#
# COMPACT_ATOMS: atom_id res chain seq x y z
N MET A 1 4.90 16.74 -27.37
CA MET A 1 4.42 16.77 -26.93
C MET A 1 3.96 16.57 -26.29
N ASP A 2 3.89 16.72 -26.01
CA ASP A 2 3.42 16.63 -25.29
C ASP A 2 2.61 16.53 -24.81
N ALA A 3 2.34 16.46 -24.58
CA ALA A 3 1.49 16.35 -24.10
C ALA A 3 0.79 16.62 -23.44
N PRO A 4 0.50 16.89 -23.35
CA PRO A 4 -0.15 17.34 -22.50
C PRO A 4 -0.84 16.81 -21.80
N SER A 5 -0.63 17.06 -21.41
CA SER A 5 -1.34 16.48 -20.60
C SER A 5 -2.58 17.09 -20.34
N PRO A 6 -3.50 16.49 -20.64
CA PRO A 6 -4.77 16.99 -20.37
C PRO A 6 -5.01 17.02 -18.92
N GLY A 7 -5.34 18.04 -18.49
CA GLY A 7 -5.73 18.16 -17.16
C GLY A 7 -4.58 18.04 -16.20
N GLY A 8 -4.58 18.80 -15.18
CA GLY A 8 -3.55 18.76 -14.19
C GLY A 8 -3.43 17.44 -13.47
N ALA A 9 -4.51 16.66 -13.42
CA ALA A 9 -4.49 15.40 -12.72
C ALA A 9 -3.51 14.42 -13.36
N ALA A 10 -3.47 14.38 -14.69
CA ALA A 10 -2.56 13.49 -15.39
C ALA A 10 -1.11 13.88 -15.16
N SER A 11 -0.83 15.19 -15.13
CA SER A 11 0.53 15.64 -14.93
C SER A 11 0.98 15.54 -13.48
N ALA A 12 0.05 15.33 -12.54
CA ALA A 12 0.40 15.20 -11.13
C ALA A 12 0.89 13.80 -10.79
N TYR A 13 0.72 12.82 -11.66
CA TYR A 13 1.11 11.44 -11.41
C TYR A 13 2.37 11.10 -12.18
N SER A 14 3.35 10.53 -11.49
CA SER A 14 4.55 10.02 -12.14
C SER A 14 4.22 8.76 -12.92
N ALA A 15 5.15 8.35 -13.78
CA ALA A 15 5.02 7.08 -14.50
C ALA A 15 4.97 5.90 -13.51
N ALA A 16 5.78 5.96 -12.45
CA ALA A 16 5.79 4.90 -11.44
C ALA A 16 4.44 4.82 -10.71
N PHE A 17 3.86 5.96 -10.37
CA PHE A 17 2.55 6.00 -9.72
C PHE A 17 1.50 5.37 -10.62
N LEU A 18 1.47 5.78 -11.89
CA LEU A 18 0.50 5.26 -12.84
C LEU A 18 0.69 3.77 -13.08
N ASP A 19 1.92 3.29 -13.08
CA ASP A 19 2.20 1.88 -13.23
C ASP A 19 1.62 1.07 -12.07
N HIS A 20 1.84 1.53 -10.85
CA HIS A 20 1.27 0.85 -9.68
C HIS A 20 -0.27 0.92 -9.66
N LEU A 21 -0.83 2.01 -10.19
CA LEU A 21 -2.27 2.17 -10.26
C LEU A 21 -2.90 1.24 -11.31
N THR A 22 -2.27 1.12 -12.47
CA THR A 22 -2.84 0.36 -13.58
C THR A 22 -2.46 -1.12 -13.53
N HIS A 23 -1.32 -1.44 -12.91
CA HIS A 23 -0.84 -2.81 -12.78
C HIS A 23 -0.44 -3.06 -11.31
N PRO A 24 -1.40 -3.00 -10.38
CA PRO A 24 -1.06 -3.14 -8.97
C PRO A 24 -0.48 -4.53 -8.68
N ARG A 25 0.54 -4.55 -7.83
CA ARG A 25 1.23 -5.76 -7.42
C ARG A 25 0.55 -6.34 -6.19
N ARG A 26 0.45 -7.66 -6.14
CA ARG A 26 0.03 -8.38 -4.93
C ARG A 26 -1.38 -8.02 -4.47
N VAL A 27 -2.25 -7.72 -5.42
CA VAL A 27 -3.66 -7.47 -5.10
C VAL A 27 -4.33 -8.80 -4.78
N GLY A 28 -5.13 -8.80 -3.72
CA GLY A 28 -5.97 -9.93 -3.42
C GLY A 28 -5.67 -10.56 -2.07
N ARG A 29 -6.35 -11.64 -1.78
CA ARG A 29 -6.24 -12.33 -0.51
C ARG A 29 -5.16 -13.40 -0.60
N LEU A 30 -4.45 -13.58 0.52
CA LEU A 30 -3.52 -14.69 0.66
C LEU A 30 -4.28 -15.93 1.11
N ALA A 31 -3.76 -17.10 0.74
CA ALA A 31 -4.42 -18.36 1.10
C ALA A 31 -4.39 -18.60 2.61
N SER A 32 -3.26 -18.29 3.25
CA SER A 32 -3.10 -18.55 4.68
C SER A 32 -2.28 -17.45 5.34
N PRO A 33 -2.85 -16.26 5.48
CA PRO A 33 -2.10 -15.17 6.11
C PRO A 33 -1.87 -15.46 7.60
N THR A 34 -0.73 -15.01 8.12
CA THR A 34 -0.47 -15.06 9.55
C THR A 34 -0.93 -13.79 10.26
N HIS A 35 -1.04 -12.70 9.53
CA HIS A 35 -1.45 -11.40 10.07
C HIS A 35 -2.38 -10.72 9.07
N ARG A 36 -3.33 -9.97 9.60
CA ARG A 36 -4.29 -9.27 8.78
C ARG A 36 -4.88 -8.10 9.54
N ALA A 37 -5.03 -6.98 8.86
CA ALA A 37 -5.76 -5.85 9.42
C ALA A 37 -6.46 -5.08 8.33
N GLU A 38 -7.53 -4.43 8.69
CA GLU A 38 -8.25 -3.52 7.81
C GLU A 38 -8.27 -2.17 8.51
N VAL A 39 -7.84 -1.14 7.80
CA VAL A 39 -7.83 0.23 8.34
C VAL A 39 -8.60 1.13 7.40
N GLU A 40 -9.16 2.18 7.97
CA GLU A 40 -9.99 3.11 7.22
C GLU A 40 -9.44 4.52 7.37
N ASP A 41 -9.41 5.26 6.26
CA ASP A 41 -9.02 6.64 6.25
C ASP A 41 -10.24 7.49 6.59
N GLY A 42 -10.18 8.22 7.69
CA GLY A 42 -11.27 9.04 8.13
C GLY A 42 -11.54 10.25 7.26
N VAL A 43 -10.62 10.60 6.37
CA VAL A 43 -10.77 11.77 5.49
C VAL A 43 -11.60 11.42 4.27
N CYS A 44 -11.20 10.36 3.55
CA CYS A 44 -11.86 10.00 2.30
C CYS A 44 -12.69 8.72 2.41
N GLY A 45 -12.67 8.06 3.56
CA GLY A 45 -13.40 6.81 3.72
C GLY A 45 -12.75 5.63 3.01
N ASP A 46 -11.52 5.79 2.54
CA ASP A 46 -10.80 4.69 1.91
C ASP A 46 -10.53 3.60 2.91
N ARG A 47 -10.59 2.36 2.46
CA ARG A 47 -10.37 1.20 3.32
C ARG A 47 -9.30 0.34 2.71
N LEU A 48 -8.27 0.03 3.49
CA LEU A 48 -7.15 -0.80 3.05
C LEU A 48 -7.08 -2.04 3.93
N THR A 49 -7.13 -3.20 3.31
CA THR A 49 -6.91 -4.47 3.99
C THR A 49 -5.54 -4.97 3.60
N LEU A 50 -4.71 -5.25 4.61
CA LEU A 50 -3.37 -5.77 4.40
C LEU A 50 -3.27 -7.14 5.05
N GLU A 51 -2.82 -8.13 4.27
CA GLU A 51 -2.56 -9.48 4.76
C GLU A 51 -1.08 -9.80 4.58
N LEU A 52 -0.52 -10.46 5.58
CA LEU A 52 0.90 -10.80 5.57
C LEU A 52 1.09 -12.25 5.95
N VAL A 53 2.11 -12.87 5.39
CA VAL A 53 2.67 -14.11 5.92
C VAL A 53 4.01 -13.74 6.54
N VAL A 54 4.12 -13.89 7.86
CA VAL A 54 5.34 -13.61 8.58
C VAL A 54 5.96 -14.93 9.02
N ALA A 55 7.22 -15.14 8.67
CA ALA A 55 7.96 -16.33 9.01
C ALA A 55 9.34 -15.91 9.47
N ASP A 56 9.75 -16.38 10.65
CA ASP A 56 11.08 -16.10 11.22
C ASP A 56 11.37 -14.60 11.29
N GLY A 57 10.35 -13.81 11.64
CA GLY A 57 10.49 -12.37 11.78
C GLY A 57 10.59 -11.60 10.48
N VAL A 58 10.33 -12.24 9.35
CA VAL A 58 10.43 -11.63 8.02
C VAL A 58 9.10 -11.77 7.31
N VAL A 59 8.73 -10.76 6.53
CA VAL A 59 7.54 -10.83 5.69
C VAL A 59 7.83 -11.73 4.50
N ALA A 60 7.22 -12.91 4.49
CA ALA A 60 7.43 -13.89 3.41
C ALA A 60 6.48 -13.63 2.24
N ASP A 61 5.30 -13.06 2.51
CA ASP A 61 4.33 -12.76 1.47
C ASP A 61 3.42 -11.63 1.96
N ALA A 62 2.83 -10.91 1.02
CA ALA A 62 1.95 -9.81 1.33
C ALA A 62 0.87 -9.70 0.26
N GLY A 63 -0.33 -9.36 0.68
CA GLY A 63 -1.44 -9.10 -0.22
C GLY A 63 -2.25 -7.92 0.30
N PHE A 64 -2.93 -7.23 -0.60
CA PHE A 64 -3.73 -6.10 -0.16
C PHE A 64 -4.98 -5.95 -1.01
N ARG A 65 -5.97 -5.29 -0.43
CA ARG A 65 -7.17 -4.85 -1.14
C ARG A 65 -7.53 -3.46 -0.67
N VAL A 66 -8.03 -2.66 -1.59
CA VAL A 66 -8.44 -1.29 -1.30
C VAL A 66 -9.85 -1.07 -1.82
N GLN A 67 -10.67 -0.43 -0.99
CA GLN A 67 -11.93 0.17 -1.41
C GLN A 67 -11.78 1.66 -1.23
N GLY A 68 -11.69 2.39 -2.33
CA GLY A 68 -11.49 3.82 -2.23
C GLY A 68 -10.84 4.41 -3.47
N CYS A 69 -10.06 5.46 -3.26
CA CYS A 69 -9.52 6.22 -4.37
C CYS A 69 -8.30 5.55 -5.00
N PRO A 70 -8.00 5.92 -6.26
CA PRO A 70 -6.84 5.35 -6.96
C PRO A 70 -5.52 5.56 -6.23
N GLY A 71 -5.37 6.66 -5.50
CA GLY A 71 -4.14 6.90 -4.75
C GLY A 71 -3.85 5.82 -3.74
N SER A 72 -4.89 5.32 -3.07
CA SER A 72 -4.72 4.25 -2.09
C SER A 72 -4.35 2.93 -2.75
N ILE A 73 -4.84 2.69 -3.96
CA ILE A 73 -4.46 1.50 -4.72
C ILE A 73 -2.98 1.53 -5.06
N ALA A 74 -2.49 2.66 -5.57
CA ALA A 74 -1.09 2.78 -5.95
C ALA A 74 -0.18 2.63 -4.73
N VAL A 75 -0.53 3.28 -3.62
CA VAL A 75 0.27 3.20 -2.39
C VAL A 75 0.23 1.80 -1.81
N GLY A 76 -0.93 1.15 -1.80
CA GLY A 76 -1.06 -0.23 -1.33
C GLY A 76 -0.21 -1.19 -2.14
N SER A 77 -0.19 -1.01 -3.46
CA SER A 77 0.64 -1.80 -4.36
C SER A 77 2.13 -1.64 -4.03
N ALA A 78 2.57 -0.40 -3.88
CA ALA A 78 3.97 -0.13 -3.55
C ALA A 78 4.35 -0.71 -2.19
N LEU A 79 3.46 -0.60 -1.21
CA LEU A 79 3.68 -1.14 0.12
C LEU A 79 3.83 -2.66 0.08
N ALA A 80 2.87 -3.35 -0.52
CA ALA A 80 2.88 -4.81 -0.56
C ALA A 80 4.11 -5.33 -1.30
N ALA A 81 4.47 -4.69 -2.40
CA ALA A 81 5.65 -5.09 -3.17
C ALA A 81 6.93 -4.89 -2.37
N ALA A 82 7.04 -3.80 -1.60
CA ALA A 82 8.23 -3.50 -0.84
C ALA A 82 8.38 -4.37 0.40
N LEU A 83 7.27 -4.83 0.97
CA LEU A 83 7.28 -5.55 2.23
C LEU A 83 7.93 -6.92 2.16
N VAL A 84 7.79 -7.62 1.04
CA VAL A 84 8.29 -8.99 0.95
C VAL A 84 9.79 -9.00 1.09
N GLY A 85 10.29 -9.79 2.05
CA GLY A 85 11.70 -9.87 2.36
C GLY A 85 12.17 -8.90 3.43
N ARG A 86 11.27 -8.04 3.92
CA ARG A 86 11.63 -7.07 4.96
C ARG A 86 11.34 -7.61 6.35
N PRO A 87 12.02 -7.09 7.36
CA PRO A 87 11.68 -7.45 8.74
C PRO A 87 10.22 -7.12 9.04
N ALA A 88 9.57 -7.97 9.81
CA ALA A 88 8.15 -7.80 10.14
C ALA A 88 8.02 -6.86 11.33
N ARG A 89 8.13 -5.56 11.07
CA ARG A 89 8.00 -4.54 12.10
C ARG A 89 7.39 -3.27 11.52
N PRO A 90 6.72 -2.46 12.35
CA PRO A 90 6.23 -1.16 11.91
C PRO A 90 7.41 -0.32 11.43
N GLY A 91 7.24 0.40 10.35
CA GLY A 91 8.33 1.19 9.80
C GLY A 91 9.28 0.43 8.91
N ALA A 92 9.07 -0.87 8.69
CA ALA A 92 9.91 -1.65 7.76
C ALA A 92 9.91 -1.01 6.37
N VAL A 93 8.81 -0.38 5.98
CA VAL A 93 8.72 0.42 4.77
C VAL A 93 8.23 1.79 5.21
N SER A 94 9.05 2.81 5.01
CA SER A 94 8.71 4.16 5.43
C SER A 94 7.84 4.87 4.40
N SER A 95 7.15 5.92 4.84
CA SER A 95 6.39 6.76 3.90
C SER A 95 7.30 7.39 2.85
N ALA A 96 8.52 7.78 3.25
CA ALA A 96 9.48 8.34 2.31
C ALA A 96 9.89 7.32 1.25
N GLU A 97 10.05 6.06 1.65
CA GLU A 97 10.39 5.00 0.71
C GLU A 97 9.24 4.75 -0.27
N LEU A 98 8.00 4.74 0.23
CA LEU A 98 6.83 4.58 -0.63
C LEU A 98 6.73 5.74 -1.60
N GLU A 99 6.93 6.95 -1.12
CA GLU A 99 6.86 8.12 -1.97
C GLU A 99 7.93 8.06 -3.08
N ALA A 100 9.14 7.64 -2.72
CA ALA A 100 10.22 7.50 -3.69
C ALA A 100 9.90 6.41 -4.72
N ALA A 101 9.35 5.27 -4.27
CA ALA A 101 9.00 4.18 -5.17
C ALA A 101 7.92 4.59 -6.17
N LEU A 102 7.06 5.52 -5.78
CA LEU A 102 5.98 6.01 -6.64
C LEU A 102 6.38 7.25 -7.44
N GLY A 103 7.64 7.69 -7.32
CA GLY A 103 8.10 8.88 -8.03
C GLY A 103 7.42 10.15 -7.55
N GLY A 104 6.99 10.16 -6.30
CA GLY A 104 6.23 11.25 -5.70
C GLY A 104 4.76 10.91 -5.57
N VAL A 105 4.10 11.53 -4.60
CA VAL A 105 2.66 11.34 -4.38
C VAL A 105 2.02 12.73 -4.40
N PRO A 106 1.00 12.95 -5.23
CA PRO A 106 0.34 14.25 -5.28
C PRO A 106 -0.16 14.67 -3.90
N PRO A 107 -0.14 15.95 -3.58
CA PRO A 107 -0.57 16.41 -2.25
C PRO A 107 -1.96 15.92 -1.87
N ALA A 108 -2.89 15.87 -2.82
CA ALA A 108 -4.25 15.42 -2.55
C ALA A 108 -4.34 13.94 -2.20
N LYS A 109 -3.25 13.17 -2.45
CA LYS A 109 -3.23 11.72 -2.20
C LYS A 109 -2.29 11.34 -1.05
N ARG A 110 -1.70 12.31 -0.36
CA ARG A 110 -0.72 12.00 0.68
C ARG A 110 -1.34 11.27 1.88
N HIS A 111 -2.65 11.41 2.08
CA HIS A 111 -3.32 10.66 3.14
C HIS A 111 -3.16 9.13 2.96
N ALA A 112 -2.97 8.68 1.72
CA ALA A 112 -2.78 7.26 1.46
C ALA A 112 -1.47 6.74 2.04
N LEU A 113 -0.45 7.58 2.15
CA LEU A 113 0.81 7.17 2.80
C LEU A 113 0.59 6.87 4.27
N ARG A 114 -0.23 7.67 4.96
CA ARG A 114 -0.55 7.42 6.35
C ARG A 114 -1.39 6.17 6.49
N LEU A 115 -2.35 5.98 5.60
CA LEU A 115 -3.19 4.79 5.59
C LEU A 115 -2.33 3.53 5.48
N ALA A 116 -1.31 3.55 4.61
CA ALA A 116 -0.41 2.43 4.44
C ALA A 116 0.40 2.15 5.70
N ALA A 117 0.92 3.21 6.34
CA ALA A 117 1.68 3.06 7.57
C ALA A 117 0.81 2.47 8.68
N ASP A 118 -0.43 2.95 8.79
CA ASP A 118 -1.37 2.46 9.78
C ASP A 118 -1.72 1.00 9.52
N ALA A 119 -1.89 0.62 8.26
CA ALA A 119 -2.23 -0.75 7.90
C ALA A 119 -1.10 -1.71 8.28
N LEU A 120 0.15 -1.32 8.01
CA LEU A 120 1.29 -2.16 8.37
C LEU A 120 1.37 -2.34 9.89
N ALA A 121 1.29 -1.26 10.63
CA ALA A 121 1.35 -1.33 12.08
C ALA A 121 0.20 -2.16 12.64
N ALA A 122 -1.01 -1.96 12.12
CA ALA A 122 -2.17 -2.70 12.59
C ALA A 122 -2.08 -4.19 12.26
N ALA A 123 -1.63 -4.53 11.05
CA ALA A 123 -1.52 -5.93 10.65
C ALA A 123 -0.54 -6.67 11.54
N LEU A 124 0.60 -6.05 11.86
CA LEU A 124 1.61 -6.69 12.70
C LEU A 124 1.13 -6.91 14.13
N ARG A 125 0.12 -6.15 14.59
CA ARG A 125 -0.48 -6.33 15.90
C ARG A 125 -1.65 -7.30 15.89
N THR A 126 -2.04 -7.82 14.73
CA THR A 126 -3.27 -8.59 14.59
C THR A 126 -2.99 -9.92 13.93
N PRO A 127 -2.44 -10.88 14.69
CA PRO A 127 -2.25 -12.22 14.15
C PRO A 127 -3.60 -12.87 13.87
N VAL A 128 -3.63 -13.63 12.78
CA VAL A 128 -4.82 -14.38 12.41
C VAL A 128 -4.93 -15.58 13.33
N ALA A 129 -6.09 -15.76 13.92
CA ALA A 129 -6.31 -16.91 14.79
C ALA A 129 -6.26 -18.19 13.96
N LEU A 130 -5.52 -19.16 14.48
CA LEU A 130 -5.52 -20.50 13.90
C LEU A 130 -6.69 -21.26 14.48
N SER A 131 -7.50 -21.81 13.63
CA SER A 131 -8.64 -22.58 14.09
C SER A 131 -8.44 -24.05 13.85
#